data_bd070ad7912b159fa0a31f9262e05f73
#
_entry.id   bd070ad7912b159fa0a31f9262e05f73
#
_cell.length_a   1.000
_cell.length_b   1.000
_cell.length_c   1.000
_cell.angle_alpha   90.00
_cell.angle_beta   90.00
_cell.angle_gamma   90.00
#
_symmetry.space_group_name_H-M   'P 1'
#
loop_
_entity.id
_entity.type
_entity.pdbx_description
1 polymer ?
#
loop_
_entity_poly.entity_id
_entity_poly.type
_entity_poly.pdbx_seq_one_letter_code
_entity_poly.pdbx_strand_id
1 'polypeptide(L)'
;MRYFSIIFVLCLTLSMVQAQQTSFVNPFIGTSDDHGQTDPSATIPFGMIKPGPETIPRGNGGYDYQSQQLKGFSQTRMSGVGCIGVGGNLLITPFVGTACKTLKMDKASETAIPGYYS
;
A
#
# COMPACT_ATOMS: atom_id res chain seq x y z
N MET A 1 -38.47 10.87 25.44
CA MET A 1 -37.15 10.44 25.93
C MET A 1 -36.81 8.98 25.58
N ARG A 2 -37.68 8.00 25.78
CA ARG A 2 -37.38 6.56 25.49
C ARG A 2 -36.98 6.27 24.04
N TYR A 3 -37.60 6.91 23.06
CA TYR A 3 -37.30 6.68 21.62
C TYR A 3 -35.96 7.32 21.19
N PHE A 4 -35.56 8.42 21.81
CA PHE A 4 -34.28 9.07 21.51
C PHE A 4 -33.09 8.20 21.94
N SER A 5 -33.21 7.52 23.08
CA SER A 5 -32.20 6.57 23.54
C SER A 5 -32.07 5.35 22.61
N ILE A 6 -33.19 4.84 22.08
CA ILE A 6 -33.18 3.70 21.16
C ILE A 6 -32.51 4.07 19.82
N ILE A 7 -32.83 5.23 19.26
CA ILE A 7 -32.20 5.74 18.03
C ILE A 7 -30.69 5.96 18.23
N PHE A 8 -30.27 6.50 19.36
CA PHE A 8 -28.87 6.72 19.68
C PHE A 8 -28.08 5.41 19.78
N VAL A 9 -28.63 4.38 20.42
CA VAL A 9 -28.02 3.05 20.49
C VAL A 9 -27.96 2.40 19.11
N LEU A 10 -29.00 2.53 18.28
CA LEU A 10 -29.01 1.99 16.94
C LEU A 10 -27.96 2.65 16.02
N CYS A 11 -27.77 3.97 16.12
CA CYS A 11 -26.70 4.68 15.40
C CYS A 11 -25.29 4.24 15.84
N LEU A 12 -25.07 3.97 17.11
CA LEU A 12 -23.79 3.48 17.62
C LEU A 12 -23.45 2.07 17.11
N THR A 13 -24.43 1.20 16.99
CA THR A 13 -24.22 -0.16 16.48
C THR A 13 -23.91 -0.20 14.97
N LEU A 14 -24.49 0.70 14.20
CA LEU A 14 -24.25 0.81 12.76
C LEU A 14 -22.82 1.26 12.43
N SER A 15 -22.18 2.04 13.29
CA SER A 15 -20.81 2.53 13.10
C SER A 15 -19.75 1.43 13.22
N MET A 16 -20.05 0.32 13.88
CA MET A 16 -19.11 -0.79 14.08
C MET A 16 -19.03 -1.77 12.91
N VAL A 17 -20.00 -1.74 12.00
CA VAL A 17 -20.07 -2.73 10.89
C VAL A 17 -19.14 -2.38 9.74
N GLN A 18 -18.75 -1.12 9.57
CA GLN A 18 -17.94 -0.69 8.42
C GLN A 18 -16.43 -0.97 8.57
N ALA A 19 -15.93 -1.12 9.77
CA ALA A 19 -14.49 -1.32 10.01
C ALA A 19 -13.96 -2.69 9.58
N GLN A 20 -14.83 -3.68 9.37
CA GLN A 20 -14.46 -5.06 9.14
C GLN A 20 -14.28 -5.41 7.65
N GLN A 21 -14.81 -4.62 6.73
CA GLN A 21 -14.76 -4.93 5.28
C GLN A 21 -13.37 -4.73 4.68
N THR A 22 -12.56 -3.84 5.23
CA THR A 22 -11.19 -3.61 4.76
C THR A 22 -10.26 -4.80 4.99
N SER A 23 -10.58 -5.69 5.93
CA SER A 23 -9.80 -6.90 6.20
C SER A 23 -9.85 -7.92 5.07
N PHE A 24 -10.83 -7.83 4.17
CA PHE A 24 -10.95 -8.69 2.99
C PHE A 24 -10.18 -8.16 1.78
N VAL A 25 -9.62 -6.97 1.86
CA VAL A 25 -8.84 -6.38 0.77
C VAL A 25 -7.39 -6.82 0.91
N ASN A 26 -6.87 -7.48 -0.12
CA ASN A 26 -5.46 -7.82 -0.22
C ASN A 26 -4.75 -6.87 -1.21
N PRO A 27 -3.96 -5.90 -0.73
CA PRO A 27 -3.26 -4.94 -1.59
C PRO A 27 -2.16 -5.57 -2.48
N PHE A 28 -1.77 -6.83 -2.25
CA PHE A 28 -0.79 -7.51 -3.08
C PHE A 28 -1.37 -8.12 -4.36
N ILE A 29 -2.69 -8.12 -4.54
CA ILE A 29 -3.31 -8.62 -5.78
C ILE A 29 -2.88 -7.77 -6.98
N GLY A 30 -2.35 -8.43 -8.03
CA GLY A 30 -1.89 -7.77 -9.24
C GLY A 30 -0.53 -7.09 -9.14
N THR A 31 0.26 -7.41 -8.08
CA THR A 31 1.58 -6.81 -7.86
C THR A 31 2.75 -7.65 -8.37
N SER A 32 2.51 -8.80 -8.98
CA SER A 32 3.54 -9.65 -9.58
C SER A 32 3.09 -10.24 -10.91
N ASP A 33 3.95 -11.02 -11.52
CA ASP A 33 3.77 -11.65 -12.84
C ASP A 33 3.39 -10.63 -13.92
N ASP A 34 3.29 -11.05 -15.15
CA ASP A 34 2.90 -10.25 -16.31
C ASP A 34 2.90 -8.72 -16.08
N HIS A 35 4.07 -8.24 -15.68
CA HIS A 35 4.38 -6.82 -15.49
C HIS A 35 3.88 -6.12 -14.22
N GLY A 36 3.28 -6.80 -13.24
CA GLY A 36 2.87 -6.19 -11.97
C GLY A 36 2.19 -4.81 -12.14
N GLN A 37 0.89 -4.80 -12.36
CA GLN A 37 0.17 -3.57 -12.75
C GLN A 37 -0.19 -2.68 -11.57
N THR A 38 -0.23 -3.24 -10.38
CA THR A 38 -0.60 -2.55 -9.13
C THR A 38 0.58 -2.50 -8.17
N ASP A 39 0.43 -1.75 -7.12
CA ASP A 39 1.41 -1.62 -6.03
C ASP A 39 0.69 -1.58 -4.68
N PRO A 40 1.32 -2.03 -3.59
CA PRO A 40 0.74 -2.07 -2.25
C PRO A 40 0.90 -0.74 -1.50
N SER A 41 0.88 0.38 -2.20
CA SER A 41 1.13 1.70 -1.61
C SER A 41 0.14 2.05 -0.51
N ALA A 42 0.63 2.70 0.53
CA ALA A 42 -0.16 3.24 1.61
C ALA A 42 -0.96 4.46 1.12
N THR A 43 -2.21 4.25 0.75
CA THR A 43 -3.10 5.29 0.21
C THR A 43 -4.34 5.40 1.07
N ILE A 44 -4.70 6.61 1.41
CA ILE A 44 -5.97 6.91 2.07
C ILE A 44 -6.91 7.65 1.09
N PRO A 45 -8.23 7.53 1.27
CA PRO A 45 -9.19 8.24 0.45
C PRO A 45 -8.87 9.74 0.42
N PHE A 46 -8.84 10.33 -0.77
CA PHE A 46 -8.52 11.74 -1.00
C PHE A 46 -7.12 12.19 -0.57
N GLY A 47 -6.20 11.24 -0.35
CA GLY A 47 -4.79 11.55 -0.12
C GLY A 47 -4.13 12.14 -1.37
N MET A 48 -3.29 13.17 -1.20
CA MET A 48 -2.56 13.81 -2.31
C MET A 48 -1.32 13.02 -2.72
N ILE A 49 -0.82 12.18 -1.85
CA ILE A 49 0.40 11.38 -2.05
C ILE A 49 0.05 9.90 -1.85
N LYS A 50 0.64 9.07 -2.69
CA LYS A 50 0.55 7.62 -2.64
C LYS A 50 1.95 7.05 -2.44
N PRO A 51 2.48 7.03 -1.20
CA PRO A 51 3.79 6.47 -0.93
C PRO A 51 3.77 4.95 -1.09
N GLY A 52 4.73 4.42 -1.80
CA GLY A 52 4.81 2.98 -2.05
C GLY A 52 6.23 2.48 -2.24
N PRO A 53 6.45 1.17 -1.96
CA PRO A 53 7.74 0.54 -2.16
C PRO A 53 8.10 0.44 -3.65
N GLU A 54 9.38 0.57 -3.96
CA GLU A 54 9.95 0.22 -5.25
C GLU A 54 10.95 -0.92 -5.11
N THR A 55 10.84 -1.92 -5.97
CA THR A 55 11.68 -3.12 -5.93
C THR A 55 12.66 -3.20 -7.09
N ILE A 56 13.58 -4.16 -7.03
CA ILE A 56 14.49 -4.53 -8.11
C ILE A 56 14.46 -6.07 -8.24
N PRO A 57 14.02 -6.66 -9.38
CA PRO A 57 13.35 -5.97 -10.48
C PRO A 57 12.02 -5.35 -10.04
N ARG A 58 11.47 -4.48 -10.85
CA ARG A 58 10.19 -3.82 -10.59
C ARG A 58 9.12 -4.27 -11.59
N GLY A 59 7.89 -4.34 -11.12
CA GLY A 59 6.72 -4.35 -11.99
C GLY A 59 6.42 -2.97 -12.59
N ASN A 60 5.41 -2.86 -13.43
CA ASN A 60 5.00 -1.60 -14.05
C ASN A 60 4.55 -0.56 -13.01
N GLY A 61 3.94 -1.01 -11.91
CA GLY A 61 3.57 -0.18 -10.76
C GLY A 61 4.74 0.26 -9.86
N GLY A 62 5.95 -0.18 -10.16
CA GLY A 62 7.15 0.12 -9.35
C GLY A 62 7.52 -0.97 -8.36
N TYR A 63 6.60 -1.81 -7.99
CA TYR A 63 6.75 -2.91 -7.05
C TYR A 63 6.52 -4.27 -7.73
N ASP A 64 7.27 -5.28 -7.32
CA ASP A 64 7.07 -6.67 -7.69
C ASP A 64 7.09 -7.53 -6.42
N TYR A 65 5.98 -8.24 -6.17
CA TYR A 65 5.84 -9.09 -4.98
C TYR A 65 6.90 -10.20 -4.89
N GLN A 66 7.40 -10.71 -6.01
CA GLN A 66 8.42 -11.76 -6.03
C GLN A 66 9.83 -11.21 -5.78
N SER A 67 10.03 -9.92 -5.90
CA SER A 67 11.32 -9.30 -5.65
C SER A 67 11.72 -9.39 -4.19
N GLN A 68 13.01 -9.63 -3.96
CA GLN A 68 13.61 -9.65 -2.61
C GLN A 68 14.45 -8.40 -2.33
N GLN A 69 14.47 -7.44 -3.24
CA GLN A 69 15.29 -6.24 -3.12
C GLN A 69 14.41 -4.99 -3.15
N LEU A 70 14.51 -4.20 -2.10
CA LEU A 70 13.89 -2.89 -2.01
C LEU A 70 14.87 -1.82 -2.49
N LYS A 71 14.42 -0.98 -3.40
CA LYS A 71 15.15 0.20 -3.85
C LYS A 71 14.91 1.40 -2.93
N GLY A 72 13.69 1.52 -2.44
CA GLY A 72 13.23 2.60 -1.57
C GLY A 72 11.74 2.80 -1.67
N PHE A 73 11.27 3.93 -1.20
CA PHE A 73 9.88 4.34 -1.26
C PHE A 73 9.75 5.58 -2.15
N SER A 74 8.90 5.52 -3.14
CA SER A 74 8.59 6.67 -3.97
C SER A 74 7.25 7.29 -3.61
N GLN A 75 7.14 8.58 -3.89
CA GLN A 75 5.85 9.24 -3.91
C GLN A 75 5.06 8.76 -5.12
N THR A 76 3.79 8.90 -5.09
CA THR A 76 2.79 8.66 -6.12
C THR A 76 3.31 8.13 -7.46
N ARG A 77 3.11 6.86 -7.70
CA ARG A 77 3.35 6.21 -8.98
C ARG A 77 2.02 5.82 -9.62
N MET A 78 1.91 5.93 -10.91
CA MET A 78 0.73 5.45 -11.63
C MET A 78 0.76 3.93 -11.69
N SER A 79 -0.34 3.31 -11.34
CA SER A 79 -0.55 1.86 -11.37
C SER A 79 -1.81 1.52 -12.19
N GLY A 80 -1.89 0.28 -12.68
CA GLY A 80 -3.02 -0.19 -13.47
C GLY A 80 -3.11 0.39 -14.89
N VAL A 81 -2.02 0.92 -15.43
CA VAL A 81 -2.02 1.61 -16.73
C VAL A 81 -1.59 0.72 -17.91
N GLY A 82 -1.25 -0.54 -17.66
CA GLY A 82 -0.88 -1.50 -18.71
C GLY A 82 0.51 -1.28 -19.35
N CYS A 83 1.32 -0.38 -18.79
CA CYS A 83 2.69 -0.12 -19.24
C CYS A 83 3.53 0.36 -18.06
N ILE A 84 4.82 0.58 -18.29
CA ILE A 84 5.69 1.13 -17.23
C ILE A 84 5.11 2.45 -16.73
N GLY A 85 4.61 2.43 -15.49
CA GLY A 85 3.98 3.58 -14.85
C GLY A 85 4.95 4.74 -14.70
N VAL A 86 4.47 5.93 -14.94
CA VAL A 86 5.17 7.19 -14.68
C VAL A 86 4.95 7.65 -13.24
N GLY A 87 5.74 8.60 -12.79
CA GLY A 87 5.71 9.11 -11.40
C GLY A 87 6.85 8.56 -10.57
N GLY A 88 6.76 8.69 -9.27
CA GLY A 88 7.83 8.28 -8.36
C GLY A 88 9.11 9.11 -8.53
N ASN A 89 8.98 10.40 -8.83
CA ASN A 89 10.12 11.29 -9.13
C ASN A 89 11.05 11.49 -7.92
N LEU A 90 10.51 11.34 -6.72
CA LEU A 90 11.28 11.35 -5.48
C LEU A 90 11.32 9.94 -4.90
N LEU A 91 12.53 9.42 -4.73
CA LEU A 91 12.78 8.13 -4.09
C LEU A 91 13.52 8.36 -2.78
N ILE A 92 12.97 7.82 -1.70
CA ILE A 92 13.57 7.88 -0.37
C ILE A 92 13.98 6.46 0.02
N THR A 93 15.25 6.29 0.32
CA THR A 93 15.80 5.01 0.78
C THR A 93 16.27 5.15 2.22
N PRO A 94 15.51 4.72 3.22
CA PRO A 94 15.95 4.74 4.60
C PRO A 94 17.07 3.71 4.81
N PHE A 95 18.08 4.06 5.57
CA PHE A 95 19.17 3.12 5.93
C PHE A 95 19.77 3.49 7.28
N VAL A 96 20.45 2.52 7.88
CA VAL A 96 21.24 2.71 9.09
C VAL A 96 22.70 2.48 8.77
N GLY A 97 23.57 3.44 9.12
CA GLY A 97 24.99 3.38 8.85
C GLY A 97 25.47 4.44 7.86
N THR A 98 26.68 4.25 7.31
CA THR A 98 27.39 5.25 6.50
C THR A 98 27.25 5.08 5.00
N ALA A 99 26.69 3.97 4.52
CA ALA A 99 26.51 3.71 3.10
C ALA A 99 25.17 3.04 2.83
N CYS A 100 24.42 3.58 1.88
CA CYS A 100 23.21 2.96 1.37
C CYS A 100 23.58 1.86 0.37
N LYS A 101 23.15 0.64 0.65
CA LYS A 101 23.17 -0.48 -0.29
C LYS A 101 21.73 -0.85 -0.57
N THR A 102 21.53 -1.62 -1.63
CA THR A 102 20.20 -2.23 -1.90
C THR A 102 19.74 -2.97 -0.65
N LEU A 103 18.54 -2.65 -0.19
CA LEU A 103 17.97 -3.26 0.99
C LEU A 103 17.36 -4.61 0.63
N LYS A 104 17.61 -5.62 1.43
CA LYS A 104 16.87 -6.89 1.33
C LYS A 104 15.52 -6.74 2.02
N MET A 105 14.49 -7.26 1.37
CA MET A 105 13.15 -7.35 1.95
C MET A 105 13.03 -8.64 2.75
N ASP A 106 12.45 -8.54 3.91
CA ASP A 106 11.99 -9.71 4.66
C ASP A 106 10.52 -9.98 4.32
N LYS A 107 10.32 -10.88 3.37
CA LYS A 107 8.99 -11.25 2.90
C LYS A 107 8.11 -11.92 3.96
N ALA A 108 8.71 -12.46 5.02
CA ALA A 108 7.95 -13.08 6.09
C ALA A 108 7.29 -12.03 7.01
N SER A 109 7.88 -10.84 7.10
CA SER A 109 7.35 -9.73 7.89
C SER A 109 6.62 -8.67 7.06
N GLU A 110 6.69 -8.76 5.73
CA GLU A 110 6.04 -7.81 4.85
C GLU A 110 4.51 -7.87 4.96
N THR A 111 3.90 -6.75 5.22
CA THR A 111 2.44 -6.66 5.33
C THR A 111 1.89 -5.43 4.60
N ALA A 112 0.71 -5.60 4.03
CA ALA A 112 -0.04 -4.50 3.45
C ALA A 112 -1.53 -4.64 3.76
N ILE A 113 -2.12 -3.57 4.23
CA ILE A 113 -3.56 -3.39 4.36
C ILE A 113 -3.93 -2.04 3.75
N PRO A 114 -5.20 -1.78 3.40
CA PRO A 114 -5.61 -0.49 2.86
C PRO A 114 -5.12 0.68 3.71
N GLY A 115 -4.28 1.54 3.12
CA GLY A 115 -3.70 2.71 3.79
C GLY A 115 -2.43 2.45 4.61
N TYR A 116 -1.92 1.23 4.64
CA TYR A 116 -0.71 0.89 5.41
C TYR A 116 0.13 -0.17 4.70
N TYR A 117 1.45 0.02 4.73
CA TYR A 117 2.46 -0.93 4.24
C TYR A 117 3.65 -0.96 5.21
N SER A 118 4.15 -2.14 5.52
CA SER A 118 5.38 -2.34 6.28
C SER A 118 6.17 -3.55 5.80
#